data_617f2de2043e7ac9570db1899210b92e
#
_entry.id   617f2de2043e7ac9570db1899210b92e
#
_cell.length_a   1.000
_cell.length_b   1.000
_cell.length_c   1.000
_cell.angle_alpha   90.00
_cell.angle_beta   90.00
_cell.angle_gamma   90.00
#
_symmetry.space_group_name_H-M   'P 1'
#
loop_
_entity.id
_entity.type
_entity.pdbx_description
1 polymer ?
#
loop_
_entity_poly.entity_id
_entity_poly.type
_entity_poly.pdbx_seq_one_letter_code
_entity_poly.pdbx_strand_id
1 'polypeptide(L)'
;MRKYLNYLVVIFLISSCASESETQTQIIETTSTTASTTSSSTSTTIQDVKEDISYDEFGIELLDVTPEMKEQFDELIEFVEKKTGLSFVEYPKFNLYTLDGYRDYNAASYLDDFDKDYEEGEWERAVLSQNMWGLNNSSPEELKELIVEFQRCASAGSYNLLDQILRVPIKRNQIKLNLWEQSIVVHELVHSLQGQIVDLSDWYTTMKESDDFMDYPGRRSVMEAQADLVQAYWEANLDPYDRQDMSSQRPNFRCSVSLPTYFYIPFDLYYDFGGRLGKQIH
;
A
#
# COMPACT_ATOMS: atom_id res chain seq x y z
N MET A 1 26.26 -11.53 15.22
CA MET A 1 25.55 -12.37 14.24
C MET A 1 24.02 -12.36 14.40
N ARG A 2 23.46 -12.32 15.62
CA ARG A 2 21.99 -12.27 15.84
C ARG A 2 21.33 -10.96 15.35
N LYS A 3 21.97 -9.80 15.50
CA LYS A 3 21.44 -8.51 15.04
C LYS A 3 21.17 -8.46 13.53
N TYR A 4 21.99 -9.12 12.72
CA TYR A 4 21.89 -9.08 11.25
C TYR A 4 20.71 -9.87 10.68
N LEU A 5 20.17 -10.85 11.39
CA LEU A 5 19.01 -11.60 10.92
C LEU A 5 17.72 -10.78 11.13
N ASN A 6 17.66 -9.93 12.17
CA ASN A 6 16.52 -9.07 12.45
C ASN A 6 16.38 -7.95 11.42
N TYR A 7 17.47 -7.41 10.88
CA TYR A 7 17.43 -6.34 9.87
C TYR A 7 16.87 -6.81 8.52
N LEU A 8 17.01 -8.08 8.17
CA LEU A 8 16.42 -8.63 6.94
C LEU A 8 14.89 -8.63 6.95
N VAL A 9 14.28 -8.63 8.13
CA VAL A 9 12.81 -8.63 8.30
C VAL A 9 12.25 -7.21 8.33
N VAL A 10 13.04 -6.22 8.72
CA VAL A 10 12.60 -4.82 8.93
C VAL A 10 12.38 -4.06 7.61
N ILE A 11 13.05 -4.45 6.52
CA ILE A 11 12.99 -3.77 5.21
C ILE A 11 11.58 -3.78 4.58
N PHE A 12 10.63 -4.56 5.11
CA PHE A 12 9.33 -4.81 4.47
C PHE A 12 8.15 -4.08 5.12
N LEU A 13 8.37 -2.90 5.69
CA LEU A 13 7.38 -2.21 6.50
C LEU A 13 6.26 -1.50 5.74
N ILE A 14 6.40 -1.34 4.44
CA ILE A 14 5.46 -0.55 3.66
C ILE A 14 4.99 -1.37 2.45
N SER A 15 4.31 -2.47 2.66
CA SER A 15 3.70 -3.16 1.51
C SER A 15 2.37 -3.78 1.90
N SER A 16 1.31 -3.11 1.50
CA SER A 16 -0.04 -3.63 1.60
C SER A 16 -0.42 -4.46 0.37
N CYS A 17 -1.16 -5.47 0.59
CA CYS A 17 -2.13 -6.19 -0.23
C CYS A 17 -1.89 -6.32 -1.75
N ALA A 18 -1.33 -7.44 -2.16
CA ALA A 18 -1.56 -8.00 -3.49
C ALA A 18 -1.88 -9.49 -3.37
N SER A 19 -3.15 -9.87 -3.34
CA SER A 19 -3.56 -11.26 -3.50
C SER A 19 -3.63 -11.60 -4.99
N GLU A 20 -2.88 -12.58 -5.43
CA GLU A 20 -2.93 -13.10 -6.80
C GLU A 20 -4.11 -14.05 -6.98
N SER A 21 -4.93 -13.77 -7.99
CA SER A 21 -5.83 -14.74 -8.61
C SER A 21 -5.50 -14.80 -10.10
N GLU A 22 -5.00 -15.95 -10.55
CA GLU A 22 -4.72 -16.21 -11.96
C GLU A 22 -6.02 -16.26 -12.77
N THR A 23 -6.18 -15.39 -13.76
CA THR A 23 -7.17 -15.54 -14.82
C THR A 23 -6.55 -15.23 -16.16
N GLN A 24 -6.54 -16.21 -17.05
CA GLN A 24 -6.08 -16.09 -18.44
C GLN A 24 -6.99 -15.15 -19.22
N THR A 25 -6.41 -14.16 -19.88
CA THR A 25 -7.13 -13.21 -20.73
C THR A 25 -6.82 -13.46 -22.20
N GLN A 26 -7.85 -13.70 -23.00
CA GLN A 26 -7.80 -13.71 -24.46
C GLN A 26 -7.69 -12.28 -25.02
N ILE A 27 -6.82 -12.12 -26.00
CA ILE A 27 -6.58 -10.84 -26.71
C ILE A 27 -7.66 -10.67 -27.78
N ILE A 28 -8.38 -9.54 -27.74
CA ILE A 28 -9.25 -9.07 -28.84
C ILE A 28 -8.65 -7.76 -29.36
N GLU A 29 -8.21 -7.79 -30.63
CA GLU A 29 -7.78 -6.61 -31.37
C GLU A 29 -9.02 -5.79 -31.79
N THR A 30 -9.02 -4.49 -31.46
CA THR A 30 -10.06 -3.56 -31.97
C THR A 30 -9.40 -2.44 -32.76
N THR A 31 -9.80 -2.34 -34.01
CA THR A 31 -9.35 -1.35 -35.01
C THR A 31 -9.97 0.03 -34.71
N SER A 32 -9.13 1.07 -34.66
CA SER A 32 -9.53 2.45 -34.40
C SER A 32 -9.81 3.21 -35.71
N THR A 33 -10.98 3.79 -35.83
CA THR A 33 -11.37 4.69 -36.95
C THR A 33 -11.32 6.14 -36.49
N THR A 34 -10.50 6.95 -37.14
CA THR A 34 -10.29 8.38 -36.85
C THR A 34 -11.38 9.22 -37.51
N ALA A 35 -12.15 9.99 -36.76
CA ALA A 35 -13.02 11.03 -37.26
C ALA A 35 -12.46 12.41 -36.91
N SER A 36 -12.23 13.22 -37.95
CA SER A 36 -11.75 14.61 -37.85
C SER A 36 -12.95 15.55 -37.65
N THR A 37 -12.97 16.34 -36.56
CA THR A 37 -13.97 17.38 -36.35
C THR A 37 -13.29 18.72 -36.19
N THR A 38 -13.66 19.66 -37.06
CA THR A 38 -13.20 21.05 -37.08
C THR A 38 -13.95 21.85 -36.02
N SER A 39 -13.26 22.45 -35.06
CA SER A 39 -13.84 23.28 -34.01
C SER A 39 -13.53 24.77 -34.20
N SER A 40 -14.57 25.59 -34.21
CA SER A 40 -14.55 27.06 -34.17
C SER A 40 -14.01 27.54 -32.79
N SER A 41 -13.02 28.40 -32.80
CA SER A 41 -12.46 29.02 -31.59
C SER A 41 -13.31 30.19 -31.11
N THR A 42 -13.97 30.03 -29.97
CA THR A 42 -14.51 31.14 -29.19
C THR A 42 -13.48 31.45 -28.10
N SER A 43 -12.87 32.63 -28.15
CA SER A 43 -11.93 33.13 -27.17
C SER A 43 -12.65 33.44 -25.86
N THR A 44 -12.61 32.52 -24.93
CA THR A 44 -13.02 32.76 -23.53
C THR A 44 -11.77 33.12 -22.73
N THR A 45 -11.72 34.30 -22.14
CA THR A 45 -10.65 34.71 -21.23
C THR A 45 -10.70 33.79 -20.01
N ILE A 46 -9.77 32.84 -19.99
CA ILE A 46 -9.56 31.97 -18.83
C ILE A 46 -8.85 32.86 -17.78
N GLN A 47 -9.54 33.17 -16.69
CA GLN A 47 -8.85 33.62 -15.48
C GLN A 47 -7.99 32.42 -15.03
N ASP A 48 -6.68 32.61 -14.97
CA ASP A 48 -5.75 31.69 -14.32
C ASP A 48 -6.12 31.59 -12.84
N VAL A 49 -6.98 30.64 -12.51
CA VAL A 49 -7.13 30.16 -11.14
C VAL A 49 -5.85 29.37 -10.89
N LYS A 50 -4.90 29.96 -10.16
CA LYS A 50 -3.79 29.22 -9.60
C LYS A 50 -4.42 28.19 -8.65
N GLU A 51 -4.53 26.94 -9.07
CA GLU A 51 -4.74 25.83 -8.15
C GLU A 51 -3.54 25.80 -7.19
N ASP A 52 -3.80 25.96 -5.90
CA ASP A 52 -2.78 25.77 -4.86
C ASP A 52 -2.49 24.27 -4.77
N ILE A 53 -1.53 23.80 -5.57
CA ILE A 53 -1.09 22.41 -5.58
C ILE A 53 -0.38 22.13 -4.27
N SER A 54 -0.88 21.14 -3.52
CA SER A 54 -0.25 20.66 -2.29
C SER A 54 0.76 19.53 -2.59
N TYR A 55 1.77 19.40 -1.73
CA TYR A 55 2.83 18.40 -1.86
C TYR A 55 3.05 17.72 -0.52
N ASP A 56 3.49 16.46 -0.56
CA ASP A 56 3.92 15.73 0.63
C ASP A 56 5.36 16.07 1.05
N GLU A 57 5.87 15.35 2.04
CA GLU A 57 7.21 15.53 2.59
C GLU A 57 8.35 15.23 1.61
N PHE A 58 8.09 14.47 0.55
CA PHE A 58 9.04 14.17 -0.54
C PHE A 58 8.86 15.07 -1.76
N GLY A 59 7.97 16.07 -1.68
CA GLY A 59 7.68 16.96 -2.80
C GLY A 59 6.84 16.34 -3.91
N ILE A 60 6.08 15.29 -3.60
CA ILE A 60 5.18 14.62 -4.53
C ILE A 60 3.79 15.24 -4.42
N GLU A 61 3.20 15.53 -5.57
CA GLU A 61 1.88 16.16 -5.65
C GLU A 61 0.79 15.35 -4.98
N LEU A 62 0.01 16.01 -4.12
CA LEU A 62 -1.20 15.48 -3.53
C LEU A 62 -2.43 15.92 -4.34
N LEU A 63 -3.36 15.00 -4.49
CA LEU A 63 -4.66 15.28 -5.12
C LEU A 63 -5.68 15.71 -4.08
N ASP A 64 -6.58 16.61 -4.45
CA ASP A 64 -7.63 17.09 -3.56
C ASP A 64 -8.67 15.99 -3.28
N VAL A 65 -9.15 15.98 -2.04
CA VAL A 65 -10.32 15.17 -1.63
C VAL A 65 -11.58 15.92 -2.04
N THR A 66 -12.32 15.36 -2.99
CA THR A 66 -13.62 15.93 -3.40
C THR A 66 -14.69 15.76 -2.32
N PRO A 67 -15.77 16.56 -2.33
CA PRO A 67 -16.90 16.37 -1.42
C PRO A 67 -17.51 14.96 -1.50
N GLU A 68 -17.56 14.39 -2.70
CA GLU A 68 -18.11 13.05 -2.94
C GLU A 68 -17.18 11.93 -2.41
N MET A 69 -15.85 12.12 -2.50
CA MET A 69 -14.90 11.21 -1.86
C MET A 69 -14.99 11.29 -0.33
N LYS A 70 -15.16 12.52 0.20
CA LYS A 70 -15.34 12.69 1.64
C LYS A 70 -16.57 11.95 2.15
N GLU A 71 -17.70 12.04 1.44
CA GLU A 71 -18.91 11.28 1.76
C GLU A 71 -18.63 9.76 1.77
N GLN A 72 -17.92 9.25 0.76
CA GLN A 72 -17.52 7.85 0.72
C GLN A 72 -16.58 7.47 1.89
N PHE A 73 -15.62 8.32 2.25
CA PHE A 73 -14.78 8.08 3.42
C PHE A 73 -15.60 8.01 4.71
N ASP A 74 -16.58 8.91 4.89
CA ASP A 74 -17.46 8.92 6.06
C ASP A 74 -18.25 7.60 6.14
N GLU A 75 -18.80 7.10 5.01
CA GLU A 75 -19.51 5.81 4.92
C GLU A 75 -18.59 4.62 5.24
N LEU A 76 -17.35 4.62 4.73
CA LEU A 76 -16.38 3.54 4.97
C LEU A 76 -15.88 3.53 6.42
N ILE A 77 -15.70 4.70 7.03
CA ILE A 77 -15.37 4.85 8.46
C ILE A 77 -16.49 4.25 9.31
N GLU A 78 -17.76 4.62 9.07
CA GLU A 78 -18.91 4.06 9.78
C GLU A 78 -19.00 2.53 9.62
N PHE A 79 -18.71 2.02 8.42
CA PHE A 79 -18.66 0.58 8.17
C PHE A 79 -17.59 -0.10 9.02
N VAL A 80 -16.36 0.42 9.05
CA VAL A 80 -15.25 -0.14 9.84
C VAL A 80 -15.56 -0.11 11.32
N GLU A 81 -16.06 1.01 11.86
CA GLU A 81 -16.48 1.12 13.27
C GLU A 81 -17.54 0.08 13.63
N LYS A 82 -18.55 -0.06 12.79
CA LYS A 82 -19.64 -1.03 12.99
C LYS A 82 -19.14 -2.47 12.96
N LYS A 83 -18.18 -2.80 12.08
CA LYS A 83 -17.65 -4.18 11.95
C LYS A 83 -16.67 -4.54 13.04
N THR A 84 -15.86 -3.60 13.47
CA THR A 84 -14.89 -3.83 14.55
C THR A 84 -15.47 -3.66 15.94
N GLY A 85 -16.60 -2.95 16.07
CA GLY A 85 -17.18 -2.54 17.36
C GLY A 85 -16.34 -1.49 18.10
N LEU A 86 -15.42 -0.83 17.43
CA LEU A 86 -14.51 0.19 17.92
C LEU A 86 -14.80 1.51 17.20
N SER A 87 -14.44 2.65 17.79
CA SER A 87 -14.62 3.96 17.17
C SER A 87 -13.30 4.69 17.02
N PHE A 88 -13.16 5.44 15.93
CA PHE A 88 -12.04 6.34 15.74
C PHE A 88 -12.03 7.44 16.79
N VAL A 89 -10.86 7.72 17.36
CA VAL A 89 -10.66 8.82 18.31
C VAL A 89 -10.56 10.14 17.56
N GLU A 90 -9.87 10.12 16.41
CA GLU A 90 -9.71 11.25 15.49
C GLU A 90 -10.10 10.84 14.07
N TYR A 91 -10.57 11.81 13.29
CA TYR A 91 -10.86 11.57 11.87
C TYR A 91 -9.58 11.15 11.13
N PRO A 92 -9.58 10.02 10.39
CA PRO A 92 -8.40 9.55 9.67
C PRO A 92 -7.88 10.58 8.66
N LYS A 93 -6.58 10.68 8.52
CA LYS A 93 -5.93 11.56 7.55
C LYS A 93 -5.71 10.83 6.24
N PHE A 94 -6.01 11.48 5.13
CA PHE A 94 -5.87 10.91 3.79
C PHE A 94 -4.96 11.76 2.93
N ASN A 95 -3.98 11.11 2.29
CA ASN A 95 -3.23 11.65 1.18
C ASN A 95 -3.59 10.88 -0.09
N LEU A 96 -4.06 11.59 -1.10
CA LEU A 96 -4.42 11.02 -2.39
C LEU A 96 -3.34 11.33 -3.42
N TYR A 97 -2.95 10.35 -4.20
CA TYR A 97 -1.91 10.45 -5.22
C TYR A 97 -2.42 9.98 -6.58
N THR A 98 -1.76 10.41 -7.65
CA THR A 98 -1.82 9.61 -8.88
C THR A 98 -1.11 8.28 -8.65
N LEU A 99 -1.38 7.26 -9.46
CA LEU A 99 -0.67 5.97 -9.35
C LEU A 99 0.86 6.13 -9.47
N ASP A 100 1.32 6.99 -10.37
CA ASP A 100 2.76 7.23 -10.54
C ASP A 100 3.31 8.03 -9.35
N GLY A 101 2.58 9.03 -8.83
CA GLY A 101 2.97 9.76 -7.62
C GLY A 101 3.05 8.83 -6.41
N TYR A 102 2.10 7.92 -6.25
CA TYR A 102 2.13 6.93 -5.17
C TYR A 102 3.33 5.98 -5.26
N ARG A 103 3.69 5.56 -6.48
CA ARG A 103 4.91 4.77 -6.73
C ARG A 103 6.18 5.53 -6.36
N ASP A 104 6.24 6.81 -6.71
CA ASP A 104 7.38 7.67 -6.37
C ASP A 104 7.45 7.91 -4.86
N TYR A 105 6.29 8.06 -4.18
CA TYR A 105 6.22 8.10 -2.72
C TYR A 105 6.80 6.84 -2.09
N ASN A 106 6.35 5.65 -2.52
CA ASN A 106 6.84 4.38 -1.97
C ASN A 106 8.35 4.21 -2.13
N ALA A 107 8.91 4.61 -3.28
CA ALA A 107 10.34 4.57 -3.51
C ALA A 107 11.11 5.55 -2.61
N ALA A 108 10.62 6.78 -2.49
CA ALA A 108 11.24 7.82 -1.67
C ALA A 108 11.20 7.48 -0.18
N SER A 109 10.03 7.03 0.31
CA SER A 109 9.85 6.60 1.69
C SER A 109 10.75 5.42 2.05
N TYR A 110 10.84 4.42 1.15
CA TYR A 110 11.74 3.30 1.36
C TYR A 110 13.21 3.72 1.44
N LEU A 111 13.64 4.65 0.56
CA LEU A 111 15.02 5.14 0.59
C LEU A 111 15.33 5.93 1.86
N ASP A 112 14.37 6.75 2.32
CA ASP A 112 14.51 7.53 3.57
C ASP A 112 14.61 6.60 4.79
N ASP A 113 13.79 5.55 4.85
CA ASP A 113 13.87 4.54 5.91
C ASP A 113 15.15 3.71 5.81
N PHE A 114 15.57 3.35 4.60
CA PHE A 114 16.81 2.61 4.38
C PHE A 114 18.03 3.36 4.91
N ASP A 115 18.14 4.65 4.60
CA ASP A 115 19.27 5.49 5.02
C ASP A 115 19.27 5.72 6.55
N LYS A 116 18.14 5.59 7.23
CA LYS A 116 18.01 5.64 8.70
C LYS A 116 18.28 4.31 9.38
N ASP A 117 17.93 3.20 8.74
CA ASP A 117 17.95 1.87 9.32
C ASP A 117 19.30 1.18 9.20
N TYR A 118 20.18 1.60 8.28
CA TYR A 118 21.50 1.00 8.09
C TYR A 118 22.64 1.97 8.42
N GLU A 119 23.53 1.53 9.31
CA GLU A 119 24.80 2.20 9.52
C GLU A 119 25.76 1.95 8.34
N GLU A 120 26.79 2.79 8.21
CA GLU A 120 27.81 2.67 7.16
C GLU A 120 28.41 1.25 7.08
N GLY A 121 28.34 0.65 5.91
CA GLY A 121 28.85 -0.70 5.63
C GLY A 121 28.02 -1.84 6.23
N GLU A 122 26.89 -1.57 6.88
CA GLU A 122 26.03 -2.62 7.46
C GLU A 122 25.25 -3.35 6.37
N TRP A 123 24.70 -2.61 5.41
CA TRP A 123 24.01 -3.17 4.26
C TRP A 123 24.91 -4.09 3.44
N GLU A 124 26.13 -3.66 3.13
CA GLU A 124 27.11 -4.43 2.37
C GLU A 124 27.43 -5.74 3.10
N ARG A 125 27.61 -5.70 4.42
CA ARG A 125 27.84 -6.91 5.23
C ARG A 125 26.62 -7.86 5.22
N ALA A 126 25.42 -7.31 5.27
CA ALA A 126 24.18 -8.09 5.21
C ALA A 126 24.06 -8.81 3.87
N VAL A 127 24.25 -8.09 2.75
CA VAL A 127 24.20 -8.67 1.39
C VAL A 127 25.32 -9.70 1.19
N LEU A 128 26.54 -9.42 1.63
CA LEU A 128 27.63 -10.38 1.56
C LEU A 128 27.31 -11.68 2.32
N SER A 129 26.71 -11.56 3.50
CA SER A 129 26.26 -12.73 4.27
C SER A 129 25.22 -13.55 3.51
N GLN A 130 24.24 -12.91 2.87
CA GLN A 130 23.23 -13.58 2.04
C GLN A 130 23.86 -14.30 0.85
N ASN A 131 24.81 -13.65 0.17
CA ASN A 131 25.56 -14.25 -0.95
C ASN A 131 26.36 -15.46 -0.50
N MET A 132 26.99 -15.42 0.68
CA MET A 132 27.72 -16.57 1.24
C MET A 132 26.80 -17.75 1.55
N TRP A 133 25.52 -17.52 1.89
CA TRP A 133 24.52 -18.56 2.10
C TRP A 133 23.82 -19.00 0.81
N GLY A 134 24.17 -18.41 -0.32
CA GLY A 134 23.54 -18.70 -1.61
C GLY A 134 22.10 -18.22 -1.72
N LEU A 135 21.68 -17.27 -0.87
CA LEU A 135 20.34 -16.70 -0.88
C LEU A 135 20.18 -15.61 -1.94
N ASN A 136 21.28 -15.00 -2.36
CA ASN A 136 21.35 -13.90 -3.31
C ASN A 136 22.65 -13.98 -4.10
N ASN A 137 22.73 -13.32 -5.29
CA ASN A 137 23.95 -13.20 -6.11
C ASN A 137 24.17 -11.76 -6.56
N SER A 138 23.34 -10.81 -6.13
CA SER A 138 23.46 -9.40 -6.51
C SER A 138 24.52 -8.69 -5.69
N SER A 139 25.07 -7.60 -6.22
CA SER A 139 25.83 -6.65 -5.41
C SER A 139 24.90 -5.91 -4.44
N PRO A 140 25.44 -5.24 -3.41
CA PRO A 140 24.63 -4.41 -2.50
C PRO A 140 23.81 -3.33 -3.24
N GLU A 141 24.42 -2.68 -4.20
CA GLU A 141 23.79 -1.63 -5.00
C GLU A 141 22.66 -2.19 -5.86
N GLU A 142 22.93 -3.28 -6.60
CA GLU A 142 21.91 -3.95 -7.44
C GLU A 142 20.73 -4.43 -6.60
N LEU A 143 20.97 -5.00 -5.42
CA LEU A 143 19.88 -5.47 -4.57
C LEU A 143 19.07 -4.30 -4.01
N LYS A 144 19.70 -3.19 -3.63
CA LYS A 144 19.01 -1.98 -3.19
C LYS A 144 18.11 -1.43 -4.31
N GLU A 145 18.63 -1.31 -5.54
CA GLU A 145 17.85 -0.86 -6.69
C GLU A 145 16.65 -1.78 -6.97
N LEU A 146 16.84 -3.10 -6.95
CA LEU A 146 15.76 -4.07 -7.12
C LEU A 146 14.66 -3.93 -6.06
N ILE A 147 15.03 -3.71 -4.81
CA ILE A 147 14.06 -3.52 -3.72
C ILE A 147 13.31 -2.21 -3.91
N VAL A 148 13.98 -1.11 -4.25
CA VAL A 148 13.33 0.19 -4.53
C VAL A 148 12.31 0.05 -5.66
N GLU A 149 12.69 -0.58 -6.78
CA GLU A 149 11.77 -0.83 -7.89
C GLU A 149 10.60 -1.77 -7.53
N PHE A 150 10.85 -2.74 -6.67
CA PHE A 150 9.79 -3.58 -6.14
C PHE A 150 8.81 -2.76 -5.28
N GLN A 151 9.33 -1.91 -4.39
CA GLN A 151 8.49 -1.05 -3.52
C GLN A 151 7.61 -0.09 -4.31
N ARG A 152 8.06 0.39 -5.48
CA ARG A 152 7.24 1.22 -6.38
C ARG A 152 5.90 0.59 -6.74
N CYS A 153 5.80 -0.73 -6.79
CA CYS A 153 4.62 -1.42 -7.30
C CYS A 153 4.04 -2.44 -6.30
N ALA A 154 4.64 -2.60 -5.12
CA ALA A 154 4.28 -3.68 -4.20
C ALA A 154 3.01 -3.38 -3.39
N SER A 155 2.55 -2.14 -3.32
CA SER A 155 1.37 -1.80 -2.52
C SER A 155 0.27 -1.11 -3.33
N ALA A 156 -0.96 -1.35 -2.91
CA ALA A 156 -2.18 -0.83 -3.52
C ALA A 156 -2.73 0.41 -2.78
N GLY A 157 -2.31 0.59 -1.57
CA GLY A 157 -2.54 1.66 -0.62
C GLY A 157 -1.61 1.45 0.57
N SER A 158 -1.55 2.36 1.50
CA SER A 158 -0.77 2.17 2.73
C SER A 158 -1.26 3.06 3.86
N TYR A 159 -1.13 2.57 5.08
CA TYR A 159 -1.20 3.36 6.30
C TYR A 159 0.16 3.35 6.97
N ASN A 160 0.73 4.51 7.22
CA ASN A 160 1.98 4.61 7.94
C ASN A 160 1.70 4.85 9.44
N LEU A 161 2.25 3.98 10.28
CA LEU A 161 2.05 4.00 11.73
C LEU A 161 2.68 5.23 12.43
N LEU A 162 3.71 5.83 11.83
CA LEU A 162 4.43 6.94 12.45
C LEU A 162 3.75 8.29 12.21
N ASP A 163 3.33 8.58 10.98
CA ASP A 163 2.65 9.82 10.63
C ASP A 163 1.12 9.72 10.68
N GLN A 164 0.59 8.48 10.79
CA GLN A 164 -0.83 8.18 10.86
C GLN A 164 -1.62 8.66 9.64
N ILE A 165 -1.01 8.62 8.46
CA ILE A 165 -1.62 9.02 7.20
C ILE A 165 -1.93 7.80 6.35
N LEU A 166 -3.16 7.77 5.84
CA LEU A 166 -3.66 6.79 4.90
C LEU A 166 -3.42 7.30 3.48
N ARG A 167 -2.75 6.53 2.66
CA ARG A 167 -2.33 6.91 1.31
C ARG A 167 -2.99 6.02 0.26
N VAL A 168 -3.66 6.66 -0.70
CA VAL A 168 -4.44 5.96 -1.72
C VAL A 168 -4.11 6.49 -3.11
N PRO A 169 -3.73 5.62 -4.05
CA PRO A 169 -3.59 6.02 -5.44
C PRO A 169 -4.97 6.08 -6.12
N ILE A 170 -5.25 7.19 -6.80
CA ILE A 170 -6.46 7.41 -7.57
C ILE A 170 -6.13 7.97 -8.97
N LYS A 171 -7.10 8.03 -9.86
CA LYS A 171 -6.91 8.72 -11.14
C LYS A 171 -7.03 10.23 -10.96
N ARG A 172 -6.19 11.00 -11.66
CA ARG A 172 -6.29 12.46 -11.69
C ARG A 172 -7.70 12.87 -12.18
N ASN A 173 -8.26 13.89 -11.54
CA ASN A 173 -9.62 14.40 -11.80
C ASN A 173 -10.75 13.39 -11.50
N GLN A 174 -10.47 12.36 -10.72
CA GLN A 174 -11.50 11.45 -10.25
C GLN A 174 -12.36 12.15 -9.19
N ILE A 175 -13.69 12.01 -9.30
CA ILE A 175 -14.65 12.66 -8.38
C ILE A 175 -15.03 11.72 -7.24
N LYS A 176 -15.04 10.41 -7.48
CA LYS A 176 -15.44 9.38 -6.52
C LYS A 176 -14.46 8.22 -6.55
N LEU A 177 -14.21 7.60 -5.41
CA LEU A 177 -13.49 6.34 -5.36
C LEU A 177 -14.28 5.25 -6.10
N ASN A 178 -13.60 4.46 -6.91
CA ASN A 178 -14.17 3.24 -7.46
C ASN A 178 -14.24 2.14 -6.39
N LEU A 179 -14.91 1.03 -6.67
CA LEU A 179 -15.12 -0.03 -5.67
C LEU A 179 -13.80 -0.70 -5.23
N TRP A 180 -12.84 -0.82 -6.14
CA TRP A 180 -11.54 -1.37 -5.79
C TRP A 180 -10.76 -0.44 -4.83
N GLU A 181 -10.76 0.87 -5.11
CA GLU A 181 -10.14 1.88 -4.23
C GLU A 181 -10.83 1.92 -2.86
N GLN A 182 -12.17 1.81 -2.81
CA GLN A 182 -12.92 1.72 -1.55
C GLN A 182 -12.54 0.47 -0.75
N SER A 183 -12.36 -0.69 -1.40
CA SER A 183 -11.90 -1.92 -0.76
C SER A 183 -10.53 -1.72 -0.09
N ILE A 184 -9.58 -1.07 -0.77
CA ILE A 184 -8.28 -0.73 -0.20
C ILE A 184 -8.43 0.26 0.98
N VAL A 185 -9.25 1.30 0.83
CA VAL A 185 -9.51 2.26 1.92
C VAL A 185 -10.06 1.57 3.15
N VAL A 186 -10.96 0.58 3.01
CA VAL A 186 -11.47 -0.20 4.15
C VAL A 186 -10.32 -0.92 4.88
N HIS A 187 -9.40 -1.56 4.15
CA HIS A 187 -8.24 -2.23 4.73
C HIS A 187 -7.36 -1.25 5.52
N GLU A 188 -6.98 -0.15 4.89
CA GLU A 188 -6.11 0.86 5.51
C GLU A 188 -6.79 1.60 6.68
N LEU A 189 -8.12 1.78 6.65
CA LEU A 189 -8.88 2.31 7.77
C LEU A 189 -8.81 1.41 9.00
N VAL A 190 -8.77 0.08 8.83
CA VAL A 190 -8.57 -0.83 9.97
C VAL A 190 -7.21 -0.59 10.60
N HIS A 191 -6.16 -0.42 9.79
CA HIS A 191 -4.83 -0.08 10.32
C HIS A 191 -4.82 1.28 11.01
N SER A 192 -5.52 2.27 10.47
CA SER A 192 -5.69 3.57 11.12
C SER A 192 -6.40 3.47 12.46
N LEU A 193 -7.45 2.65 12.55
CA LEU A 193 -8.17 2.39 13.80
C LEU A 193 -7.28 1.67 14.82
N GLN A 194 -6.52 0.66 14.38
CA GLN A 194 -5.52 -0.03 15.22
C GLN A 194 -4.49 0.96 15.76
N GLY A 195 -3.98 1.87 14.92
CA GLY A 195 -3.01 2.90 15.30
C GLY A 195 -3.54 3.91 16.32
N GLN A 196 -4.84 4.18 16.31
CA GLN A 196 -5.46 5.11 17.27
C GLN A 196 -5.79 4.45 18.62
N ILE A 197 -5.96 3.15 18.67
CA ILE A 197 -6.36 2.41 19.89
C ILE A 197 -5.16 1.86 20.64
N VAL A 198 -4.15 1.41 19.89
CA VAL A 198 -2.89 0.88 20.44
C VAL A 198 -1.80 1.88 20.07
N ASP A 199 -0.91 2.22 21.02
CA ASP A 199 0.31 2.96 20.67
C ASP A 199 1.22 2.07 19.81
N LEU A 200 0.90 2.04 18.51
CA LEU A 200 1.63 1.22 17.56
C LEU A 200 3.06 1.72 17.33
N SER A 201 3.36 2.99 17.61
CA SER A 201 4.72 3.53 17.51
C SER A 201 5.64 2.91 18.57
N ASP A 202 5.20 2.90 19.83
CA ASP A 202 5.94 2.23 20.92
C ASP A 202 6.03 0.72 20.68
N TRP A 203 4.92 0.12 20.28
CA TRP A 203 4.84 -1.30 19.94
C TRP A 203 5.77 -1.68 18.79
N TYR A 204 5.87 -0.85 17.74
CA TYR A 204 6.75 -1.00 16.62
C TYR A 204 8.23 -0.91 17.02
N THR A 205 8.57 0.11 17.84
CA THR A 205 9.93 0.30 18.34
C THR A 205 10.37 -0.90 19.20
N THR A 206 9.49 -1.35 20.09
CA THR A 206 9.73 -2.52 20.94
C THR A 206 9.95 -3.78 20.12
N MET A 207 9.23 -3.96 19.00
CA MET A 207 9.45 -5.11 18.10
C MET A 207 10.79 -5.05 17.38
N LYS A 208 11.19 -3.86 16.89
CA LYS A 208 12.51 -3.69 16.25
C LYS A 208 13.66 -4.06 17.19
N GLU A 209 13.48 -3.79 18.48
CA GLU A 209 14.47 -4.07 19.51
C GLU A 209 14.39 -5.50 20.06
N SER A 210 13.35 -6.26 19.72
CA SER A 210 13.13 -7.62 20.19
C SER A 210 14.19 -8.59 19.66
N ASP A 211 14.75 -9.43 20.56
CA ASP A 211 15.62 -10.53 20.17
C ASP A 211 14.85 -11.72 19.56
N ASP A 212 13.51 -11.71 19.62
CA ASP A 212 12.66 -12.73 19.03
C ASP A 212 12.32 -12.35 17.56
N PHE A 213 12.93 -13.07 16.62
CA PHE A 213 12.73 -12.85 15.19
C PHE A 213 11.28 -13.10 14.73
N MET A 214 10.46 -13.82 15.52
CA MET A 214 9.05 -14.08 15.23
C MET A 214 8.11 -13.02 15.83
N ASP A 215 8.59 -12.16 16.72
CA ASP A 215 7.73 -11.18 17.38
C ASP A 215 7.10 -10.22 16.35
N TYR A 216 7.92 -9.64 15.49
CA TYR A 216 7.44 -8.74 14.45
C TYR A 216 6.51 -9.41 13.42
N PRO A 217 6.92 -10.52 12.75
CA PRO A 217 6.05 -11.20 11.79
C PRO A 217 4.74 -11.67 12.41
N GLY A 218 4.79 -12.21 13.63
CA GLY A 218 3.60 -12.73 14.33
C GLY A 218 2.58 -11.63 14.60
N ARG A 219 3.01 -10.51 15.15
CA ARG A 219 2.12 -9.38 15.46
C ARG A 219 1.56 -8.74 14.19
N ARG A 220 2.42 -8.55 13.16
CA ARG A 220 1.95 -8.02 11.88
C ARG A 220 0.91 -8.93 11.25
N SER A 221 1.09 -10.25 11.27
CA SER A 221 0.09 -11.20 10.76
C SER A 221 -1.28 -11.04 11.43
N VAL A 222 -1.33 -10.71 12.73
CA VAL A 222 -2.60 -10.46 13.42
C VAL A 222 -3.24 -9.16 12.94
N MET A 223 -2.46 -8.11 12.75
CA MET A 223 -2.95 -6.82 12.25
C MET A 223 -3.53 -6.95 10.84
N GLU A 224 -2.77 -7.56 9.93
CA GLU A 224 -3.18 -7.81 8.55
C GLU A 224 -4.43 -8.71 8.50
N ALA A 225 -4.47 -9.76 9.33
CA ALA A 225 -5.64 -10.65 9.40
C ALA A 225 -6.93 -9.93 9.75
N GLN A 226 -6.88 -8.96 10.67
CA GLN A 226 -8.04 -8.16 11.02
C GLN A 226 -8.45 -7.23 9.88
N ALA A 227 -7.48 -6.59 9.22
CA ALA A 227 -7.73 -5.70 8.09
C ALA A 227 -8.35 -6.48 6.90
N ASP A 228 -7.76 -7.62 6.52
CA ASP A 228 -8.26 -8.51 5.48
C ASP A 228 -9.68 -9.00 5.77
N LEU A 229 -9.96 -9.35 7.03
CA LEU A 229 -11.28 -9.83 7.42
C LEU A 229 -12.35 -8.75 7.26
N VAL A 230 -12.09 -7.52 7.71
CA VAL A 230 -13.02 -6.40 7.59
C VAL A 230 -13.22 -6.01 6.13
N GLN A 231 -12.13 -5.99 5.35
CA GLN A 231 -12.17 -5.80 3.91
C GLN A 231 -13.04 -6.86 3.22
N ALA A 232 -12.82 -8.14 3.52
CA ALA A 232 -13.61 -9.24 2.97
C ALA A 232 -15.10 -9.13 3.34
N TYR A 233 -15.44 -8.66 4.54
CA TYR A 233 -16.82 -8.37 4.91
C TYR A 233 -17.42 -7.23 4.07
N TRP A 234 -16.66 -6.18 3.80
CA TRP A 234 -17.11 -5.09 2.95
C TRP A 234 -17.39 -5.59 1.53
N GLU A 235 -16.46 -6.32 0.94
CA GLU A 235 -16.60 -6.92 -0.39
C GLU A 235 -17.77 -7.90 -0.48
N ALA A 236 -18.00 -8.69 0.57
CA ALA A 236 -19.11 -9.64 0.63
C ALA A 236 -20.50 -8.95 0.70
N ASN A 237 -20.57 -7.70 1.18
CA ASN A 237 -21.79 -6.91 1.20
C ASN A 237 -22.11 -6.24 -0.14
N LEU A 238 -21.16 -6.17 -1.08
CA LEU A 238 -21.42 -5.72 -2.44
C LEU A 238 -22.36 -6.69 -3.16
N ASP A 239 -23.16 -6.17 -4.07
CA ASP A 239 -23.93 -7.04 -4.92
C ASP A 239 -23.02 -7.86 -5.89
N PRO A 240 -23.50 -8.95 -6.49
CA PRO A 240 -22.65 -9.78 -7.35
C PRO A 240 -22.09 -9.08 -8.59
N TYR A 241 -22.80 -8.07 -9.12
CA TYR A 241 -22.35 -7.29 -10.28
C TYR A 241 -21.23 -6.33 -9.87
N ASP A 242 -21.42 -5.63 -8.74
CA ASP A 242 -20.42 -4.73 -8.18
C ASP A 242 -19.12 -5.46 -7.83
N ARG A 243 -19.20 -6.67 -7.25
CA ARG A 243 -18.02 -7.51 -7.00
C ARG A 243 -17.29 -7.90 -8.28
N GLN A 244 -18.03 -8.22 -9.33
CA GLN A 244 -17.42 -8.54 -10.63
C GLN A 244 -16.78 -7.29 -11.24
N ASP A 245 -17.44 -6.14 -11.16
CA ASP A 245 -16.94 -4.86 -11.67
C ASP A 245 -15.70 -4.40 -10.91
N MET A 246 -15.68 -4.52 -9.59
CA MET A 246 -14.53 -4.19 -8.73
C MET A 246 -13.23 -4.84 -9.22
N SER A 247 -13.29 -6.12 -9.58
CA SER A 247 -12.11 -6.84 -10.09
C SER A 247 -11.54 -6.24 -11.38
N SER A 248 -12.41 -5.67 -12.22
CA SER A 248 -12.03 -5.01 -13.48
C SER A 248 -11.44 -3.60 -13.26
N GLN A 249 -11.73 -2.98 -12.13
CA GLN A 249 -11.27 -1.64 -11.76
C GLN A 249 -9.86 -1.62 -11.17
N ARG A 250 -9.32 -2.79 -10.83
CA ARG A 250 -7.97 -2.92 -10.27
C ARG A 250 -6.92 -2.39 -11.25
N PRO A 251 -6.07 -1.44 -10.84
CA PRO A 251 -4.95 -0.99 -11.66
C PRO A 251 -3.96 -2.12 -11.92
N ASN A 252 -3.15 -1.96 -12.95
CA ASN A 252 -2.06 -2.90 -13.21
C ASN A 252 -0.87 -2.59 -12.30
N PHE A 253 -0.76 -3.31 -11.18
CA PHE A 253 0.36 -3.23 -10.24
C PHE A 253 1.50 -4.20 -10.55
N ARG A 254 1.57 -4.76 -11.75
CA ARG A 254 2.64 -5.71 -12.08
C ARG A 254 4.00 -5.03 -11.94
N CYS A 255 4.79 -5.56 -11.00
CA CYS A 255 6.20 -5.21 -10.89
C CYS A 255 6.95 -5.77 -12.10
N SER A 256 7.84 -4.95 -12.66
CA SER A 256 8.76 -5.39 -13.71
C SER A 256 9.95 -6.19 -13.16
N VAL A 257 10.13 -6.18 -11.84
CA VAL A 257 11.24 -6.81 -11.13
C VAL A 257 10.76 -7.93 -10.24
N SER A 258 11.61 -8.93 -10.06
CA SER A 258 11.44 -10.00 -9.07
C SER A 258 12.55 -9.94 -8.05
N LEU A 259 12.20 -10.02 -6.78
CA LEU A 259 13.17 -10.18 -5.70
C LEU A 259 13.57 -11.66 -5.53
N PRO A 260 14.74 -11.95 -4.91
CA PRO A 260 15.06 -13.30 -4.47
C PRO A 260 13.94 -13.90 -3.62
N THR A 261 13.65 -15.19 -3.79
CA THR A 261 12.48 -15.88 -3.19
C THR A 261 12.34 -15.70 -1.68
N TYR A 262 13.44 -15.62 -0.95
CA TYR A 262 13.40 -15.46 0.50
C TYR A 262 12.81 -14.10 0.96
N PHE A 263 12.77 -13.09 0.09
CA PHE A 263 12.11 -11.82 0.38
C PHE A 263 10.58 -11.95 0.45
N TYR A 264 9.99 -12.97 -0.19
CA TYR A 264 8.55 -13.20 -0.17
C TYR A 264 8.08 -13.96 1.07
N ILE A 265 8.98 -14.64 1.79
CA ILE A 265 8.64 -15.43 2.99
C ILE A 265 7.88 -14.60 4.04
N PRO A 266 8.28 -13.36 4.38
CA PRO A 266 7.51 -12.54 5.30
C PRO A 266 6.09 -12.21 4.81
N PHE A 267 5.93 -11.95 3.51
CA PHE A 267 4.61 -11.69 2.92
C PHE A 267 3.69 -12.90 3.04
N ASP A 268 4.19 -14.09 2.69
CA ASP A 268 3.44 -15.34 2.85
C ASP A 268 3.03 -15.55 4.32
N LEU A 269 3.92 -15.21 5.28
CA LEU A 269 3.58 -15.28 6.70
C LEU A 269 2.50 -14.26 7.10
N TYR A 270 2.56 -13.02 6.62
CA TYR A 270 1.62 -11.98 7.00
C TYR A 270 0.22 -12.26 6.47
N TYR A 271 0.12 -12.56 5.19
CA TYR A 271 -1.17 -12.67 4.49
C TYR A 271 -1.73 -14.09 4.51
N ASP A 272 -0.94 -15.11 4.18
CA ASP A 272 -1.43 -16.50 4.17
C ASP A 272 -1.71 -17.01 5.57
N PHE A 273 -0.81 -16.79 6.52
CA PHE A 273 -0.98 -17.27 7.89
C PHE A 273 -1.98 -16.37 8.65
N GLY A 274 -1.88 -15.05 8.49
CA GLY A 274 -2.81 -14.09 9.06
C GLY A 274 -4.24 -14.33 8.58
N GLY A 275 -4.46 -14.49 7.27
CA GLY A 275 -5.77 -14.77 6.69
C GLY A 275 -6.38 -16.10 7.15
N ARG A 276 -5.57 -17.13 7.43
CA ARG A 276 -6.04 -18.38 8.04
C ARG A 276 -6.40 -18.23 9.51
N LEU A 277 -5.60 -17.45 10.26
CA LEU A 277 -5.86 -17.18 11.66
C LEU A 277 -7.15 -16.38 11.84
N GLY A 278 -7.38 -15.35 11.03
CA GLY A 278 -8.60 -14.56 11.03
C GLY A 278 -9.87 -15.41 10.83
N LYS A 279 -9.81 -16.40 9.94
CA LYS A 279 -10.93 -17.34 9.70
C LYS A 279 -11.17 -18.32 10.85
N GLN A 280 -10.22 -18.53 11.76
CA GLN A 280 -10.38 -19.44 12.90
C GLN A 280 -10.88 -18.75 14.17
N ILE A 281 -10.71 -17.44 14.28
CA ILE A 281 -11.12 -16.66 15.44
C ILE A 281 -12.62 -16.26 15.37
N HIS A 282 -13.24 -16.38 14.20
CA HIS A 282 -14.66 -16.12 13.94
C HIS A 282 -15.41 -17.36 13.54
#